data_9307f66576e2977c006eb0fb201b5598
#
_entry.id   9307f66576e2977c006eb0fb201b5598
#
_cell.length_a   1.000
_cell.length_b   1.000
_cell.length_c   1.000
_cell.angle_alpha   90.00
_cell.angle_beta   90.00
_cell.angle_gamma   90.00
#
_symmetry.space_group_name_H-M   'P 1'
#
loop_
_entity.id
_entity.type
_entity.pdbx_description
1 polymer ?
#
loop_
_entity_poly.entity_id
_entity_poly.type
_entity_poly.pdbx_seq_one_letter_code
_entity_poly.pdbx_strand_id
1 'polypeptide(L)'
;MSQSIKQLYGEKLGALDGEIGHVKDFYFDDRSWVVRYVVADTGNWLPGRLVLLSPHAIGSVYQDGKVLLANLTRKQIEDSPAIESHKPVSRQYEAEYYRYYGWPYYWLGDGLWGLSGFPILETPVKPFAGEPANQVAPEPGNPDVHLRSAQAVKGYNLQAGDGAAGHVADFMMNEESWAIDELVIKTGNRFTGKEMRIPSSSVKRISYDDSTVYVNLTKEAVEQSPEHHLASPGAAHAECVIL
;
A
#
# COMPACT_ATOMS: atom_id res chain seq x y z
N MET A 1 7.44 -8.13 9.82
CA MET A 1 6.95 -9.41 9.25
C MET A 1 6.35 -9.15 7.87
N SER A 2 6.05 -10.19 7.07
CA SER A 2 5.44 -10.02 5.74
C SER A 2 3.96 -10.35 5.82
N GLN A 3 3.10 -9.46 5.32
CA GLN A 3 1.63 -9.52 5.39
C GLN A 3 1.02 -9.55 3.99
N SER A 4 0.02 -10.40 3.78
CA SER A 4 -0.81 -10.41 2.58
C SER A 4 -1.72 -9.17 2.55
N ILE A 5 -1.64 -8.37 1.49
CA ILE A 5 -2.54 -7.22 1.30
C ILE A 5 -3.99 -7.67 1.17
N LYS A 6 -4.22 -8.80 0.52
CA LYS A 6 -5.55 -9.39 0.35
C LYS A 6 -6.26 -9.68 1.67
N GLN A 7 -5.52 -10.06 2.72
CA GLN A 7 -6.09 -10.32 4.05
C GLN A 7 -6.54 -9.07 4.78
N LEU A 8 -6.02 -7.90 4.38
CA LEU A 8 -6.35 -6.61 5.00
C LEU A 8 -7.61 -5.97 4.39
N TYR A 9 -8.08 -6.42 3.22
CA TYR A 9 -9.31 -5.88 2.64
C TYR A 9 -10.52 -6.18 3.54
N GLY A 10 -11.33 -5.15 3.79
CA GLY A 10 -12.50 -5.24 4.65
C GLY A 10 -12.21 -5.19 6.15
N GLU A 11 -10.92 -5.16 6.56
CA GLU A 11 -10.58 -4.96 7.97
C GLU A 11 -10.99 -3.56 8.44
N LYS A 12 -11.35 -3.45 9.73
CA LYS A 12 -11.80 -2.20 10.32
C LYS A 12 -10.69 -1.16 10.38
N LEU A 13 -11.06 0.09 10.14
CA LEU A 13 -10.23 1.27 10.32
C LEU A 13 -10.78 2.12 11.46
N GLY A 14 -9.93 2.42 12.43
CA GLY A 14 -10.25 3.25 13.59
C GLY A 14 -9.42 4.54 13.58
N ALA A 15 -10.01 5.60 14.13
CA ALA A 15 -9.37 6.83 14.55
C ALA A 15 -9.24 6.86 16.08
N LEU A 16 -8.57 7.87 16.64
CA LEU A 16 -8.42 8.06 18.08
C LEU A 16 -9.77 8.23 18.80
N ASP A 17 -10.75 8.76 18.10
CA ASP A 17 -12.08 9.16 18.63
C ASP A 17 -13.24 8.40 17.99
N GLY A 18 -13.00 7.32 17.26
CA GLY A 18 -14.06 6.49 16.72
C GLY A 18 -13.72 5.74 15.45
N GLU A 19 -14.69 5.03 14.92
CA GLU A 19 -14.55 4.24 13.70
C GLU A 19 -14.52 5.15 12.46
N ILE A 20 -13.62 4.81 11.51
CA ILE A 20 -13.50 5.48 10.22
C ILE A 20 -14.29 4.72 9.15
N GLY A 21 -14.22 3.38 9.17
CA GLY A 21 -14.81 2.50 8.19
C GLY A 21 -13.97 1.23 8.00
N HIS A 22 -13.77 0.82 6.76
CA HIS A 22 -13.06 -0.41 6.41
C HIS A 22 -12.00 -0.17 5.35
N VAL A 23 -10.98 -1.02 5.31
CA VAL A 23 -9.96 -1.02 4.26
C VAL A 23 -10.61 -1.39 2.92
N LYS A 24 -10.54 -0.47 1.96
CA LYS A 24 -11.07 -0.65 0.60
C LYS A 24 -9.97 -1.02 -0.39
N ASP A 25 -8.82 -0.35 -0.32
CA ASP A 25 -7.72 -0.51 -1.24
C ASP A 25 -6.40 -0.05 -0.63
N PHE A 26 -5.30 -0.33 -1.33
CA PHE A 26 -3.97 0.19 -1.06
C PHE A 26 -3.43 0.86 -2.30
N TYR A 27 -2.91 2.08 -2.16
CA TYR A 27 -2.22 2.74 -3.24
C TYR A 27 -0.71 2.63 -3.00
N PHE A 28 -0.01 2.07 -3.95
CA PHE A 28 1.44 1.88 -3.91
C PHE A 28 2.13 2.63 -5.05
N ASP A 29 3.36 3.03 -4.80
CA ASP A 29 4.26 3.62 -5.81
C ASP A 29 4.90 2.48 -6.61
N ASP A 30 4.64 2.45 -7.92
CA ASP A 30 5.11 1.37 -8.82
C ASP A 30 6.61 1.45 -9.18
N ARG A 31 7.31 2.49 -8.71
CA ARG A 31 8.77 2.64 -8.85
C ARG A 31 9.50 2.09 -7.63
N SER A 32 9.04 2.49 -6.44
CA SER A 32 9.65 2.10 -5.17
C SER A 32 9.03 0.85 -4.54
N TRP A 33 7.90 0.38 -5.05
CA TRP A 33 7.11 -0.73 -4.50
C TRP A 33 6.70 -0.52 -3.03
N VAL A 34 6.39 0.71 -2.66
CA VAL A 34 5.98 1.07 -1.30
C VAL A 34 4.50 1.48 -1.30
N VAL A 35 3.74 0.92 -0.38
CA VAL A 35 2.36 1.35 -0.12
C VAL A 35 2.40 2.75 0.50
N ARG A 36 1.80 3.73 -0.16
CA ARG A 36 1.77 5.13 0.26
C ARG A 36 0.48 5.50 0.97
N TYR A 37 -0.61 4.80 0.64
CA TYR A 37 -1.91 5.08 1.25
C TYR A 37 -2.74 3.81 1.44
N VAL A 38 -3.41 3.74 2.57
CA VAL A 38 -4.59 2.89 2.77
C VAL A 38 -5.80 3.70 2.37
N VAL A 39 -6.64 3.16 1.50
CA VAL A 39 -7.90 3.77 1.06
C VAL A 39 -9.02 3.24 1.95
N ALA A 40 -9.74 4.14 2.62
CA ALA A 40 -10.86 3.79 3.46
C ALA A 40 -12.19 3.86 2.72
N ASP A 41 -13.05 2.86 2.93
CA ASP A 41 -14.48 2.95 2.69
C ASP A 41 -15.14 3.48 3.97
N THR A 42 -15.58 4.72 3.94
CA THR A 42 -16.18 5.41 5.08
C THR A 42 -17.71 5.29 5.14
N GLY A 43 -18.29 4.52 4.21
CA GLY A 43 -19.74 4.41 4.09
C GLY A 43 -20.40 5.79 3.90
N ASN A 44 -21.33 6.14 4.78
CA ASN A 44 -22.07 7.41 4.70
C ASN A 44 -21.40 8.58 5.43
N TRP A 45 -20.24 8.37 6.09
CA TRP A 45 -19.63 9.44 6.88
C TRP A 45 -19.03 10.56 6.01
N LEU A 46 -18.27 10.19 4.96
CA LEU A 46 -17.69 11.16 4.00
C LEU A 46 -18.00 10.74 2.56
N PRO A 47 -19.27 10.83 2.14
CA PRO A 47 -19.69 10.32 0.84
C PRO A 47 -19.05 11.12 -0.31
N GLY A 48 -18.70 10.42 -1.39
CA GLY A 48 -18.19 11.03 -2.63
C GLY A 48 -16.72 11.46 -2.60
N ARG A 49 -15.99 11.28 -1.48
CA ARG A 49 -14.55 11.53 -1.42
C ARG A 49 -13.76 10.27 -1.07
N LEU A 50 -12.53 10.18 -1.56
CA LEU A 50 -11.56 9.22 -1.07
C LEU A 50 -11.01 9.69 0.27
N VAL A 51 -10.97 8.78 1.24
CA VAL A 51 -10.20 8.99 2.46
C VAL A 51 -8.93 8.17 2.34
N LEU A 52 -7.81 8.87 2.23
CA LEU A 52 -6.48 8.30 2.16
C LEU A 52 -5.82 8.41 3.52
N LEU A 53 -5.27 7.32 4.01
CA LEU A 53 -4.51 7.26 5.26
C LEU A 53 -3.08 6.87 4.94
N SER A 54 -2.14 7.78 5.16
CA SER A 54 -0.72 7.48 5.01
C SER A 54 -0.24 6.54 6.12
N PRO A 55 0.68 5.62 5.86
CA PRO A 55 1.39 4.86 6.88
C PRO A 55 2.00 5.70 8.02
N HIS A 56 2.32 6.97 7.79
CA HIS A 56 2.71 7.91 8.86
C HIS A 56 1.63 8.10 9.95
N ALA A 57 0.36 7.90 9.59
CA ALA A 57 -0.75 7.97 10.54
C ALA A 57 -1.12 6.62 11.14
N ILE A 58 -0.74 5.51 10.49
CA ILE A 58 -1.17 4.18 10.90
C ILE A 58 -0.16 3.64 11.89
N GLY A 59 -0.63 3.26 13.08
CA GLY A 59 0.16 2.51 14.03
C GLY A 59 0.53 1.12 13.49
N SER A 60 1.03 0.26 14.36
CA SER A 60 1.31 -1.13 13.99
C SER A 60 0.08 -1.80 13.39
N VAL A 61 0.26 -2.50 12.26
CA VAL A 61 -0.80 -3.24 11.56
C VAL A 61 -1.41 -4.35 12.46
N TYR A 62 -0.75 -4.66 13.58
CA TYR A 62 -1.20 -5.67 14.54
C TYR A 62 -1.20 -5.16 15.97
N GLN A 63 -2.39 -4.81 16.46
CA GLN A 63 -2.72 -4.93 17.87
C GLN A 63 -4.04 -5.69 17.99
N ASP A 64 -4.01 -6.83 18.66
CA ASP A 64 -5.11 -7.66 19.14
C ASP A 64 -6.51 -7.37 18.53
N GLY A 65 -6.78 -7.91 17.33
CA GLY A 65 -8.12 -8.00 16.84
C GLY A 65 -8.50 -7.22 15.60
N LYS A 66 -7.73 -7.24 14.51
CA LYS A 66 -8.22 -6.90 13.17
C LYS A 66 -8.67 -5.44 12.96
N VAL A 67 -8.09 -4.49 13.66
CA VAL A 67 -8.38 -3.06 13.47
C VAL A 67 -7.08 -2.32 13.15
N LEU A 68 -7.00 -1.67 11.98
CA LEU A 68 -5.95 -0.72 11.71
C LEU A 68 -6.29 0.61 12.39
N LEU A 69 -5.45 1.05 13.33
CA LEU A 69 -5.67 2.30 14.05
C LEU A 69 -4.85 3.43 13.41
N ALA A 70 -5.54 4.50 13.03
CA ALA A 70 -4.91 5.74 12.64
C ALA A 70 -4.73 6.65 13.87
N ASN A 71 -3.53 7.15 14.08
CA ASN A 71 -3.19 8.15 15.11
C ASN A 71 -3.68 9.55 14.72
N LEU A 72 -4.93 9.62 14.30
CA LEU A 72 -5.65 10.82 13.86
C LEU A 72 -7.03 10.82 14.48
N THR A 73 -7.59 12.01 14.71
CA THR A 73 -9.01 12.13 15.03
C THR A 73 -9.85 12.15 13.74
N ARG A 74 -11.12 11.79 13.86
CA ARG A 74 -12.06 11.88 12.73
C ARG A 74 -12.13 13.30 12.16
N LYS A 75 -12.07 14.31 13.05
CA LYS A 75 -12.07 15.73 12.64
C LYS A 75 -10.84 16.09 11.79
N GLN A 76 -9.65 15.59 12.14
CA GLN A 76 -8.45 15.79 11.34
C GLN A 76 -8.57 15.15 9.95
N ILE A 77 -9.20 13.97 9.87
CA ILE A 77 -9.43 13.29 8.59
C ILE A 77 -10.48 14.05 7.76
N GLU A 78 -11.54 14.53 8.38
CA GLU A 78 -12.61 15.30 7.73
C GLU A 78 -12.08 16.61 7.14
N ASP A 79 -11.23 17.33 7.88
CA ASP A 79 -10.67 18.63 7.48
C ASP A 79 -9.46 18.50 6.51
N SER A 80 -8.97 17.28 6.26
CA SER A 80 -7.83 17.07 5.35
C SER A 80 -8.18 17.40 3.90
N PRO A 81 -7.19 17.71 3.04
CA PRO A 81 -7.42 17.92 1.62
C PRO A 81 -8.25 16.80 1.02
N ALA A 82 -9.32 17.15 0.32
CA ALA A 82 -10.22 16.18 -0.28
C ALA A 82 -9.79 15.83 -1.69
N ILE A 83 -9.93 14.54 -2.04
CA ILE A 83 -9.81 14.06 -3.41
C ILE A 83 -11.11 13.36 -3.80
N GLU A 84 -11.63 13.64 -4.98
CA GLU A 84 -12.79 12.96 -5.51
C GLU A 84 -12.46 11.50 -5.81
N SER A 85 -13.40 10.58 -5.55
CA SER A 85 -13.18 9.12 -5.59
C SER A 85 -12.75 8.56 -6.95
N HIS A 86 -12.89 9.33 -8.03
CA HIS A 86 -12.56 8.93 -9.40
C HIS A 86 -11.38 9.72 -10.00
N LYS A 87 -10.77 10.61 -9.23
CA LYS A 87 -9.57 11.33 -9.68
C LYS A 87 -8.30 10.59 -9.25
N PRO A 88 -7.28 10.52 -10.11
CA PRO A 88 -5.98 10.00 -9.72
C PRO A 88 -5.34 10.92 -8.67
N VAL A 89 -4.58 10.33 -7.76
CA VAL A 89 -3.80 11.07 -6.77
C VAL A 89 -2.64 11.73 -7.50
N SER A 90 -2.62 13.06 -7.51
CA SER A 90 -1.52 13.82 -8.11
C SER A 90 -0.45 14.18 -7.08
N ARG A 91 0.77 14.41 -7.53
CA ARG A 91 1.85 14.88 -6.65
C ARG A 91 1.52 16.21 -5.96
N GLN A 92 0.76 17.08 -6.62
CA GLN A 92 0.31 18.34 -6.01
C GLN A 92 -0.63 18.05 -4.82
N TYR A 93 -1.59 17.13 -4.99
CA TYR A 93 -2.46 16.71 -3.90
C TYR A 93 -1.66 16.10 -2.75
N GLU A 94 -0.68 15.24 -3.04
CA GLU A 94 0.18 14.66 -2.01
C GLU A 94 0.95 15.73 -1.24
N ALA A 95 1.48 16.74 -1.93
CA ALA A 95 2.18 17.84 -1.28
C ALA A 95 1.27 18.63 -0.33
N GLU A 96 0.02 18.90 -0.72
CA GLU A 96 -0.98 19.55 0.12
C GLU A 96 -1.36 18.67 1.32
N TYR A 97 -1.56 17.37 1.09
CA TYR A 97 -1.90 16.39 2.11
C TYR A 97 -0.79 16.25 3.17
N TYR A 98 0.46 16.07 2.75
CA TYR A 98 1.60 15.97 3.65
C TYR A 98 1.84 17.27 4.44
N ARG A 99 1.67 18.42 3.79
CA ARG A 99 1.75 19.72 4.45
C ARG A 99 0.66 19.90 5.51
N TYR A 100 -0.56 19.47 5.23
CA TYR A 100 -1.67 19.53 6.17
C TYR A 100 -1.38 18.80 7.48
N TYR A 101 -0.78 17.60 7.38
CA TYR A 101 -0.42 16.81 8.55
C TYR A 101 0.95 17.15 9.14
N GLY A 102 1.77 17.96 8.46
CA GLY A 102 3.13 18.29 8.88
C GLY A 102 4.13 17.16 8.71
N TRP A 103 3.83 16.19 7.85
CA TRP A 103 4.72 15.06 7.60
C TRP A 103 5.80 15.37 6.57
N PRO A 104 7.01 14.72 6.69
CA PRO A 104 8.05 14.86 5.69
C PRO A 104 7.61 14.24 4.37
N TYR A 105 7.98 14.88 3.25
CA TYR A 105 7.70 14.32 1.93
C TYR A 105 8.54 13.07 1.68
N TYR A 106 7.90 11.94 1.41
CA TYR A 106 8.57 10.66 1.19
C TYR A 106 9.44 10.63 -0.08
N TRP A 107 9.21 11.55 -1.02
CA TRP A 107 9.97 11.64 -2.27
C TRP A 107 11.22 12.52 -2.17
N LEU A 108 11.51 13.08 -1.00
CA LEU A 108 12.73 13.86 -0.74
C LEU A 108 13.72 13.01 0.06
N GLY A 109 14.76 12.54 -0.62
CA GLY A 109 15.81 11.71 -0.03
C GLY A 109 15.94 10.34 -0.71
N ASP A 110 16.91 9.56 -0.24
CA ASP A 110 17.30 8.28 -0.84
C ASP A 110 16.63 7.07 -0.16
N GLY A 111 15.88 7.29 0.91
CA GLY A 111 15.16 6.23 1.63
C GLY A 111 13.76 5.97 1.07
N LEU A 112 13.14 4.87 1.48
CA LEU A 112 11.77 4.52 1.08
C LEU A 112 10.74 5.57 1.54
N TRP A 113 11.01 6.28 2.63
CA TRP A 113 10.18 7.31 3.26
C TRP A 113 10.96 8.62 3.42
N GLY A 114 11.57 9.10 2.35
CA GLY A 114 12.44 10.26 2.36
C GLY A 114 13.81 9.92 2.94
N LEU A 115 14.13 10.38 4.15
CA LEU A 115 15.40 10.08 4.82
C LEU A 115 15.34 8.78 5.66
N SER A 116 14.19 8.09 5.70
CA SER A 116 13.98 6.88 6.50
C SER A 116 13.65 5.66 5.63
N GLY A 117 13.92 4.46 6.14
CA GLY A 117 13.49 3.19 5.53
C GLY A 117 12.05 2.78 5.91
N PHE A 118 11.42 3.48 6.85
CA PHE A 118 10.06 3.21 7.35
C PHE A 118 9.33 4.51 7.68
N PRO A 119 7.99 4.51 7.66
CA PRO A 119 7.20 5.69 8.03
C PRO A 119 7.36 5.97 9.52
N ILE A 120 7.76 7.20 9.85
CA ILE A 120 7.85 7.63 11.24
C ILE A 120 6.45 8.01 11.69
N LEU A 121 5.98 7.38 12.78
CA LEU A 121 4.74 7.78 13.44
C LEU A 121 4.95 9.14 14.12
N GLU A 122 4.48 10.18 13.48
CA GLU A 122 4.44 11.51 14.06
C GLU A 122 3.00 11.86 14.40
N THR A 123 2.77 12.30 15.64
CA THR A 123 1.56 13.03 15.97
C THR A 123 1.51 14.28 15.09
N PRO A 124 0.39 14.58 14.40
CA PRO A 124 0.30 15.78 13.60
C PRO A 124 0.65 16.99 14.45
N VAL A 125 1.81 17.55 14.21
CA VAL A 125 2.19 18.82 14.82
C VAL A 125 1.34 19.86 14.11
N LYS A 126 0.72 20.80 14.86
CA LYS A 126 0.07 21.96 14.25
C LYS A 126 0.98 22.50 13.16
N PRO A 127 0.45 22.86 11.97
CA PRO A 127 1.27 23.33 10.87
C PRO A 127 2.26 24.36 11.41
N PHE A 128 3.52 24.10 11.23
CA PHE A 128 4.57 25.07 11.56
C PHE A 128 4.28 26.30 10.71
N ALA A 129 3.98 27.43 11.32
CA ALA A 129 3.68 28.70 10.62
C ALA A 129 4.93 29.32 9.97
N GLY A 130 5.96 28.51 9.74
CA GLY A 130 7.14 28.82 8.94
C GLY A 130 7.11 27.92 7.73
N GLU A 131 7.14 28.54 6.55
CA GLU A 131 7.36 27.78 5.32
C GLU A 131 8.57 26.86 5.52
N PRO A 132 8.47 25.54 5.24
CA PRO A 132 9.65 24.72 5.20
C PRO A 132 10.54 25.28 4.10
N ALA A 133 11.62 25.92 4.50
CA ALA A 133 12.58 26.51 3.60
C ALA A 133 13.02 25.42 2.61
N ASN A 134 12.81 25.68 1.31
CA ASN A 134 13.35 24.92 0.18
C ASN A 134 12.82 23.49 -0.09
N GLN A 135 11.61 23.13 0.25
CA GLN A 135 11.02 21.97 -0.37
C GLN A 135 10.45 22.36 -1.74
N VAL A 136 11.13 21.95 -2.78
CA VAL A 136 10.69 22.20 -4.16
C VAL A 136 9.31 21.58 -4.34
N ALA A 137 8.28 22.45 -4.41
CA ALA A 137 6.95 22.00 -4.79
C ALA A 137 7.04 21.37 -6.19
N PRO A 138 6.34 20.26 -6.45
CA PRO A 138 6.33 19.68 -7.78
C PRO A 138 5.84 20.72 -8.79
N GLU A 139 6.48 20.77 -9.96
CA GLU A 139 6.05 21.62 -11.06
C GLU A 139 4.57 21.36 -11.39
N PRO A 140 3.72 22.41 -11.51
CA PRO A 140 2.33 22.22 -11.90
C PRO A 140 2.28 21.74 -13.35
N GLY A 141 1.76 20.57 -13.63
CA GLY A 141 1.42 20.22 -14.99
C GLY A 141 1.65 18.81 -15.46
N ASN A 142 2.25 17.93 -14.70
CA ASN A 142 2.32 16.52 -15.08
C ASN A 142 1.62 15.67 -14.00
N PRO A 143 0.50 14.97 -14.31
CA PRO A 143 -0.01 13.97 -13.39
C PRO A 143 1.05 12.87 -13.28
N ASP A 144 1.89 12.94 -12.26
CA ASP A 144 2.83 11.87 -11.95
C ASP A 144 2.02 10.67 -11.47
N VAL A 145 1.60 9.85 -12.43
CA VAL A 145 0.72 8.70 -12.23
C VAL A 145 1.59 7.52 -11.78
N HIS A 146 2.30 7.67 -10.68
CA HIS A 146 3.14 6.61 -10.11
C HIS A 146 2.40 5.81 -9.02
N LEU A 147 1.30 6.36 -8.49
CA LEU A 147 0.48 5.66 -7.51
C LEU A 147 -0.53 4.74 -8.19
N ARG A 148 -0.53 3.49 -7.76
CA ARG A 148 -1.34 2.40 -8.32
C ARG A 148 -2.22 1.77 -7.26
N SER A 149 -3.44 1.44 -7.67
CA SER A 149 -4.35 0.64 -6.87
C SER A 149 -3.91 -0.82 -6.88
N ALA A 150 -3.66 -1.40 -5.70
CA ALA A 150 -3.34 -2.82 -5.57
C ALA A 150 -4.53 -3.68 -6.02
N GLN A 151 -5.75 -3.23 -5.76
CA GLN A 151 -6.97 -3.90 -6.21
C GLN A 151 -7.09 -3.92 -7.75
N ALA A 152 -6.68 -2.84 -8.43
CA ALA A 152 -6.71 -2.79 -9.89
C ALA A 152 -5.65 -3.69 -10.53
N VAL A 153 -4.44 -3.75 -9.97
CA VAL A 153 -3.35 -4.60 -10.49
C VAL A 153 -3.57 -6.08 -10.19
N LYS A 154 -4.32 -6.39 -9.13
CA LYS A 154 -4.75 -7.76 -8.86
C LYS A 154 -5.59 -8.30 -10.03
N GLY A 155 -5.20 -9.44 -10.55
CA GLY A 155 -5.82 -10.08 -11.72
C GLY A 155 -5.13 -9.75 -13.04
N TYR A 156 -4.15 -8.82 -13.06
CA TYR A 156 -3.35 -8.55 -14.26
C TYR A 156 -2.57 -9.81 -14.66
N ASN A 157 -2.43 -10.00 -15.97
CA ASN A 157 -1.63 -11.09 -16.51
C ASN A 157 -0.15 -10.91 -16.14
N LEU A 158 0.54 -12.03 -15.89
CA LEU A 158 1.99 -12.04 -15.75
C LEU A 158 2.64 -12.46 -17.05
N GLN A 159 3.47 -11.60 -17.62
CA GLN A 159 4.24 -11.87 -18.83
C GLN A 159 5.71 -12.07 -18.46
N ALA A 160 6.16 -13.30 -18.54
CA ALA A 160 7.57 -13.67 -18.43
C ALA A 160 8.31 -13.42 -19.75
N GLY A 161 9.64 -13.55 -19.73
CA GLY A 161 10.47 -13.34 -20.92
C GLY A 161 10.16 -14.29 -22.09
N ASP A 162 9.62 -15.48 -21.78
CA ASP A 162 9.31 -16.57 -22.71
C ASP A 162 7.80 -16.83 -22.86
N GLY A 163 6.95 -15.97 -22.33
CA GLY A 163 5.48 -15.99 -22.53
C GLY A 163 4.66 -15.77 -21.28
N ALA A 164 3.33 -15.99 -21.36
CA ALA A 164 2.43 -15.81 -20.24
C ALA A 164 2.70 -16.84 -19.13
N ALA A 165 2.83 -16.39 -17.88
CA ALA A 165 3.20 -17.21 -16.72
C ALA A 165 2.12 -17.27 -15.61
N GLY A 166 0.95 -16.66 -15.84
CA GLY A 166 -0.13 -16.63 -14.86
C GLY A 166 -0.73 -15.25 -14.68
N HIS A 167 -1.18 -14.94 -13.47
CA HIS A 167 -1.74 -13.64 -13.12
C HIS A 167 -1.43 -13.26 -11.66
N VAL A 168 -1.44 -11.97 -11.37
CA VAL A 168 -1.24 -11.44 -10.02
C VAL A 168 -2.43 -11.81 -9.15
N ALA A 169 -2.18 -12.53 -8.06
CA ALA A 169 -3.21 -12.96 -7.10
C ALA A 169 -3.23 -12.08 -5.84
N ASP A 170 -2.04 -11.62 -5.38
CA ASP A 170 -1.87 -10.86 -4.17
C ASP A 170 -0.50 -10.17 -4.13
N PHE A 171 -0.26 -9.40 -3.08
CA PHE A 171 1.01 -8.75 -2.76
C PHE A 171 1.40 -9.04 -1.32
N MET A 172 2.67 -9.27 -1.08
CA MET A 172 3.24 -9.44 0.26
C MET A 172 3.96 -8.17 0.67
N MET A 173 3.45 -7.52 1.69
CA MET A 173 3.93 -6.24 2.19
C MET A 173 4.66 -6.42 3.52
N ASN A 174 5.77 -5.74 3.70
CA ASN A 174 6.46 -5.64 4.98
C ASN A 174 5.70 -4.68 5.90
N GLU A 175 5.36 -5.13 7.10
CA GLU A 175 4.53 -4.37 8.07
C GLU A 175 5.20 -3.11 8.62
N GLU A 176 6.52 -3.05 8.63
CA GLU A 176 7.28 -1.92 9.16
C GLU A 176 7.58 -0.87 8.09
N SER A 177 8.11 -1.33 6.95
CA SER A 177 8.50 -0.43 5.86
C SER A 177 7.38 -0.11 4.89
N TRP A 178 6.28 -0.90 4.91
CA TRP A 178 5.19 -0.85 3.94
C TRP A 178 5.64 -1.13 2.49
N ALA A 179 6.83 -1.68 2.34
CA ALA A 179 7.33 -2.11 1.03
C ALA A 179 6.63 -3.40 0.60
N ILE A 180 6.27 -3.48 -0.68
CA ILE A 180 5.81 -4.71 -1.32
C ILE A 180 7.07 -5.47 -1.75
N ASP A 181 7.43 -6.48 -0.98
CA ASP A 181 8.64 -7.27 -1.22
C ASP A 181 8.39 -8.33 -2.29
N GLU A 182 7.19 -8.91 -2.34
CA GLU A 182 6.87 -10.00 -3.24
C GLU A 182 5.46 -9.85 -3.85
N LEU A 183 5.31 -10.37 -5.06
CA LEU A 183 4.01 -10.60 -5.70
C LEU A 183 3.65 -12.07 -5.57
N VAL A 184 2.40 -12.35 -5.25
CA VAL A 184 1.83 -13.70 -5.31
C VAL A 184 1.23 -13.90 -6.70
N ILE A 185 1.75 -14.86 -7.42
CA ILE A 185 1.34 -15.19 -8.79
C ILE A 185 0.60 -16.53 -8.79
N LYS A 186 -0.59 -16.54 -9.32
CA LYS A 186 -1.32 -17.76 -9.59
C LYS A 186 -0.94 -18.27 -10.97
N THR A 187 -0.20 -19.38 -11.01
CA THR A 187 0.23 -20.05 -12.25
C THR A 187 -0.86 -20.96 -12.78
N GLY A 188 -0.82 -21.30 -14.08
CA GLY A 188 -1.77 -22.20 -14.69
C GLY A 188 -3.18 -21.64 -14.86
N ASN A 189 -4.21 -22.49 -14.85
CA ASN A 189 -5.58 -22.08 -15.04
C ASN A 189 -6.13 -21.41 -13.77
N ARG A 190 -7.05 -20.41 -13.91
CA ARG A 190 -7.64 -19.65 -12.79
C ARG A 190 -8.19 -20.50 -11.64
N PHE A 191 -8.54 -21.73 -11.89
CA PHE A 191 -9.18 -22.61 -10.90
C PHE A 191 -8.26 -23.64 -10.24
N THR A 192 -7.14 -23.99 -10.86
CA THR A 192 -6.28 -25.12 -10.41
C THR A 192 -4.81 -24.75 -10.26
N GLY A 193 -4.46 -23.48 -10.45
CA GLY A 193 -3.07 -23.03 -10.40
C GLY A 193 -2.53 -22.95 -8.97
N LYS A 194 -1.22 -23.15 -8.84
CA LYS A 194 -0.47 -22.90 -7.60
C LYS A 194 -0.21 -21.41 -7.43
N GLU A 195 -0.15 -20.96 -6.19
CA GLU A 195 0.25 -19.60 -5.86
C GLU A 195 1.76 -19.59 -5.53
N MET A 196 2.53 -18.85 -6.32
CA MET A 196 3.98 -18.74 -6.23
C MET A 196 4.37 -17.33 -5.84
N ARG A 197 5.44 -17.12 -5.07
CA ARG A 197 5.94 -15.80 -4.68
C ARG A 197 7.15 -15.44 -5.52
N ILE A 198 7.08 -14.28 -6.18
CA ILE A 198 8.19 -13.69 -6.91
C ILE A 198 8.57 -12.33 -6.30
N PRO A 199 9.86 -11.96 -6.25
CA PRO A 199 10.28 -10.68 -5.71
C PRO A 199 9.78 -9.52 -6.59
N SER A 200 9.34 -8.42 -5.97
CA SER A 200 8.92 -7.21 -6.68
C SER A 200 10.02 -6.62 -7.57
N SER A 201 11.30 -6.82 -7.19
CA SER A 201 12.48 -6.43 -7.98
C SER A 201 12.59 -7.16 -9.31
N SER A 202 11.88 -8.27 -9.52
CA SER A 202 11.82 -8.96 -10.82
C SER A 202 10.88 -8.30 -11.81
N VAL A 203 10.05 -7.36 -11.37
CA VAL A 203 9.11 -6.64 -12.25
C VAL A 203 9.86 -5.58 -13.04
N LYS A 204 9.71 -5.62 -14.36
CA LYS A 204 10.26 -4.60 -15.29
C LYS A 204 9.34 -3.39 -15.40
N ARG A 205 8.04 -3.63 -15.52
CA ARG A 205 7.01 -2.62 -15.67
C ARG A 205 5.62 -3.19 -15.48
N ILE A 206 4.67 -2.33 -15.15
CA ILE A 206 3.25 -2.60 -15.15
C ILE A 206 2.64 -1.84 -16.34
N SER A 207 1.92 -2.53 -17.23
CA SER A 207 1.15 -1.93 -18.32
C SER A 207 -0.32 -1.93 -17.94
N TYR A 208 -0.88 -0.72 -17.80
CA TYR A 208 -2.28 -0.55 -17.42
C TYR A 208 -3.20 -0.74 -18.62
N ASP A 209 -2.76 -0.30 -19.80
CA ASP A 209 -3.51 -0.45 -21.05
C ASP A 209 -3.73 -1.92 -21.39
N ASP A 210 -2.71 -2.76 -21.14
CA ASP A 210 -2.74 -4.19 -21.44
C ASP A 210 -3.14 -5.03 -20.21
N SER A 211 -3.35 -4.43 -19.04
CA SER A 211 -3.57 -5.13 -17.76
C SER A 211 -2.53 -6.24 -17.55
N THR A 212 -1.25 -5.91 -17.71
CA THR A 212 -0.16 -6.89 -17.72
C THR A 212 1.05 -6.41 -16.91
N VAL A 213 1.57 -7.30 -16.08
CA VAL A 213 2.83 -7.14 -15.34
C VAL A 213 3.93 -7.90 -16.08
N TYR A 214 4.98 -7.19 -16.49
CA TYR A 214 6.13 -7.77 -17.20
C TYR A 214 7.27 -8.01 -16.21
N VAL A 215 7.83 -9.23 -16.24
CA VAL A 215 8.94 -9.63 -15.38
C VAL A 215 10.17 -10.06 -16.17
N ASN A 216 11.34 -10.02 -15.53
CA ASN A 216 12.61 -10.50 -16.07
C ASN A 216 12.91 -11.97 -15.67
N LEU A 217 11.87 -12.75 -15.44
CA LEU A 217 11.95 -14.17 -15.14
C LEU A 217 11.46 -14.98 -16.34
N THR A 218 11.83 -16.26 -16.40
CA THR A 218 11.23 -17.27 -17.30
C THR A 218 10.01 -17.89 -16.62
N LYS A 219 9.14 -18.53 -17.40
CA LYS A 219 8.00 -19.30 -16.85
C LYS A 219 8.47 -20.35 -15.86
N GLU A 220 9.52 -21.09 -16.21
CA GLU A 220 10.10 -22.10 -15.35
C GLU A 220 10.60 -21.51 -14.03
N ALA A 221 11.25 -20.33 -14.06
CA ALA A 221 11.69 -19.65 -12.83
C ALA A 221 10.51 -19.22 -11.96
N VAL A 222 9.39 -18.80 -12.55
CA VAL A 222 8.17 -18.47 -11.81
C VAL A 222 7.57 -19.75 -11.18
N GLU A 223 7.51 -20.86 -11.93
CA GLU A 223 6.97 -22.13 -11.42
C GLU A 223 7.84 -22.78 -10.33
N GLN A 224 9.14 -22.52 -10.35
CA GLN A 224 10.11 -23.00 -9.33
C GLN A 224 10.25 -22.04 -8.14
N SER A 225 9.58 -20.88 -8.16
CA SER A 225 9.59 -19.93 -7.04
C SER A 225 8.91 -20.54 -5.79
N PRO A 226 9.17 -20.01 -4.60
CA PRO A 226 8.52 -20.49 -3.37
C PRO A 226 7.00 -20.49 -3.47
N GLU A 227 6.35 -21.58 -3.10
CA GLU A 227 4.90 -21.66 -3.04
C GLU A 227 4.34 -20.79 -1.92
N HIS A 228 3.28 -20.05 -2.20
CA HIS A 228 2.60 -19.23 -1.21
C HIS A 228 1.60 -20.10 -0.43
N HIS A 229 1.88 -20.30 0.85
CA HIS A 229 0.94 -20.91 1.77
C HIS A 229 0.34 -19.82 2.65
N LEU A 230 -0.98 -19.64 2.57
CA LEU A 230 -1.68 -18.80 3.54
C LEU A 230 -1.46 -19.38 4.93
N ALA A 231 -0.77 -18.68 5.80
CA ALA A 231 -0.71 -19.06 7.21
C ALA A 231 -2.15 -19.11 7.75
N SER A 232 -2.57 -20.28 8.22
CA SER A 232 -3.87 -20.42 8.87
C SER A 232 -3.90 -19.47 10.07
N PRO A 233 -4.94 -18.64 10.26
CA PRO A 233 -5.07 -17.82 11.45
C PRO A 233 -5.23 -18.73 12.66
N GLY A 234 -4.15 -18.94 13.43
CA GLY A 234 -4.20 -19.75 14.64
C GLY A 234 -2.93 -20.48 15.10
N ALA A 235 -1.80 -20.38 14.40
CA ALA A 235 -0.60 -21.18 14.76
C ALA A 235 0.47 -20.42 15.58
N ALA A 236 0.25 -19.19 16.01
CA ALA A 236 1.26 -18.37 16.68
C ALA A 236 1.19 -18.33 18.22
N HIS A 237 0.38 -19.17 18.89
CA HIS A 237 0.29 -19.19 20.36
C HIS A 237 0.36 -20.60 20.94
N ALA A 238 1.38 -21.37 20.60
CA ALA A 238 1.62 -22.63 21.29
C ALA A 238 3.11 -22.98 21.30
N GLU A 239 3.98 -22.15 21.93
CA GLU A 239 5.27 -22.58 22.45
C GLU A 239 5.92 -21.46 23.25
N CYS A 240 5.46 -21.27 24.46
CA CYS A 240 6.27 -20.73 25.57
C CYS A 240 5.57 -20.94 26.92
N VAL A 241 5.35 -22.21 27.30
CA VAL A 241 5.21 -22.60 28.69
C VAL A 241 5.92 -23.93 28.82
N ILE A 242 7.03 -23.94 29.50
CA ILE A 242 7.67 -24.94 30.37
C ILE A 242 9.19 -24.64 30.37
N LEU A 243 9.65 -23.97 31.35
CA LEU A 243 10.51 -24.34 32.49
C LEU A 243 10.91 -23.11 33.30
#